data_dd90337fcdc2fd410d74841235f347be
#
_entry.id   dd90337fcdc2fd410d74841235f347be
#
_cell.length_a   1.000
_cell.length_b   1.000
_cell.length_c   1.000
_cell.angle_alpha   90.00
_cell.angle_beta   90.00
_cell.angle_gamma   90.00
#
_symmetry.space_group_name_H-M   'P 1'
#
loop_
_entity.id
_entity.type
_entity.pdbx_description
1 polymer ?
#
loop_
_entity_poly.entity_id
_entity_poly.type
_entity_poly.pdbx_seq_one_letter_code
_entity_poly.pdbx_strand_id
1 'polypeptide(L)'
;MPHHPVNPDIHLLDGRFYAGDAHRHFDWMRQHAPVYWDDASQLWGVTRHADVMELSKRPQAFCSSGSSRPDAPAMPSMINLDDPQHRRRRGLVSKGFTPRRVADHEPKIRRICTELLDRAVANGTFDFVHEVAAPLPMIVIGDLLGFAPDDYGMLLRCSDDLICGLSATATPAAQDAAARAFSEYYEYHREVVADRRAKPPQDDLLSALVHAEIDGERLDDEALLQESLLILVGGDETTRHVVSGGMHALLRNPDQYRRLRAAPRLVASAIEEMLRWVTPIQNMNRTATHDLELHGQSIRAGDKVLLLYPAANRDPEVFADPNRFDVARSPNPHVAFGGYGAHFCLGASLARLELQVMFEELIRRDVQFELVSDAPPPLRPSNFIVGIESLPVRVR
;
A
#
# COMPACT_ATOMS: atom_id res chain seq x y z
N MET A 1 -17.57 20.51 -25.37
CA MET A 1 -17.46 19.97 -24.00
C MET A 1 -17.77 21.10 -23.06
N PRO A 2 -18.52 20.94 -21.96
CA PRO A 2 -18.61 21.96 -20.95
C PRO A 2 -17.22 22.33 -20.50
N HIS A 3 -16.96 23.58 -20.15
CA HIS A 3 -15.66 24.08 -19.71
C HIS A 3 -15.22 23.27 -18.48
N HIS A 4 -14.38 22.26 -18.71
CA HIS A 4 -13.74 21.52 -17.63
C HIS A 4 -12.63 22.41 -17.05
N PRO A 5 -12.66 22.73 -15.74
CA PRO A 5 -11.60 23.51 -15.13
C PRO A 5 -10.26 22.79 -15.27
N VAL A 6 -9.25 23.46 -15.80
CA VAL A 6 -7.89 22.93 -15.99
C VAL A 6 -6.95 23.60 -15.00
N ASN A 7 -6.11 22.82 -14.36
CA ASN A 7 -5.01 23.32 -13.54
C ASN A 7 -3.69 22.75 -14.12
N PRO A 8 -2.80 23.59 -14.65
CA PRO A 8 -1.58 23.15 -15.34
C PRO A 8 -0.55 22.47 -14.42
N ASP A 9 -0.72 22.59 -13.11
CA ASP A 9 0.20 21.98 -12.12
C ASP A 9 -0.23 20.55 -11.74
N ILE A 10 -1.35 20.05 -12.27
CA ILE A 10 -1.86 18.71 -11.95
C ILE A 10 -1.45 17.72 -13.04
N HIS A 11 -0.59 16.77 -12.67
CA HIS A 11 -0.05 15.73 -13.53
C HIS A 11 -0.20 14.36 -12.85
N LEU A 12 -1.30 13.66 -13.14
CA LEU A 12 -1.67 12.44 -12.40
C LEU A 12 -0.79 11.21 -12.69
N LEU A 13 0.09 11.26 -13.70
CA LEU A 13 1.10 10.22 -13.94
C LEU A 13 2.51 10.63 -13.51
N ASP A 14 2.74 11.88 -13.11
CA ASP A 14 4.06 12.32 -12.64
C ASP A 14 4.25 11.99 -11.15
N GLY A 15 5.21 11.13 -10.83
CA GLY A 15 5.54 10.79 -9.44
C GLY A 15 5.97 11.98 -8.59
N ARG A 16 6.56 13.02 -9.20
CA ARG A 16 6.96 14.25 -8.51
C ARG A 16 5.77 15.06 -8.03
N PHE A 17 4.63 14.98 -8.74
CA PHE A 17 3.37 15.57 -8.29
C PHE A 17 2.95 15.02 -6.92
N TYR A 18 3.01 13.70 -6.73
CA TYR A 18 2.63 13.04 -5.48
C TYR A 18 3.66 13.20 -4.37
N ALA A 19 4.95 13.25 -4.70
CA ALA A 19 6.03 13.50 -3.73
C ALA A 19 6.14 14.99 -3.33
N GLY A 20 5.43 15.88 -4.03
CA GLY A 20 5.32 17.32 -3.74
C GLY A 20 4.13 17.65 -2.83
N ASP A 21 3.55 18.84 -3.04
CA ASP A 21 2.34 19.29 -2.33
C ASP A 21 1.05 18.85 -3.05
N ALA A 22 0.87 17.54 -3.25
CA ALA A 22 -0.31 16.99 -3.92
C ALA A 22 -1.61 17.35 -3.19
N HIS A 23 -1.61 17.49 -1.86
CA HIS A 23 -2.82 17.77 -1.09
C HIS A 23 -3.45 19.12 -1.46
N ARG A 24 -2.64 20.17 -1.71
CA ARG A 24 -3.16 21.46 -2.19
C ARG A 24 -3.91 21.31 -3.52
N HIS A 25 -3.38 20.48 -4.42
CA HIS A 25 -4.01 20.22 -5.72
C HIS A 25 -5.26 19.35 -5.57
N PHE A 26 -5.26 18.37 -4.70
CA PHE A 26 -6.44 17.57 -4.39
C PHE A 26 -7.56 18.42 -3.76
N ASP A 27 -7.24 19.39 -2.90
CA ASP A 27 -8.22 20.35 -2.37
C ASP A 27 -8.85 21.18 -3.50
N TRP A 28 -8.03 21.67 -4.43
CA TRP A 28 -8.52 22.38 -5.59
C TRP A 28 -9.41 21.50 -6.48
N MET A 29 -8.99 20.25 -6.76
CA MET A 29 -9.79 19.32 -7.56
C MET A 29 -11.15 19.04 -6.90
N ARG A 30 -11.21 18.75 -5.60
CA ARG A 30 -12.49 18.50 -4.90
C ARG A 30 -13.45 19.68 -5.03
N GLN A 31 -12.96 20.91 -4.99
CA GLN A 31 -13.77 22.13 -5.02
C GLN A 31 -14.25 22.50 -6.44
N HIS A 32 -13.42 22.30 -7.46
CA HIS A 32 -13.64 22.85 -8.79
C HIS A 32 -13.88 21.78 -9.87
N ALA A 33 -13.26 20.60 -9.72
CA ALA A 33 -13.32 19.51 -10.68
C ALA A 33 -13.18 18.16 -9.96
N PRO A 34 -14.19 17.70 -9.18
CA PRO A 34 -14.09 16.46 -8.39
C PRO A 34 -13.86 15.22 -9.26
N VAL A 35 -14.25 15.28 -10.52
CA VAL A 35 -13.91 14.36 -11.61
C VAL A 35 -13.07 15.16 -12.59
N TYR A 36 -11.75 15.07 -12.45
CA TYR A 36 -10.77 15.88 -13.18
C TYR A 36 -10.24 15.13 -14.39
N TRP A 37 -10.26 15.78 -15.56
CA TRP A 37 -9.61 15.28 -16.76
C TRP A 37 -8.17 15.79 -16.83
N ASP A 38 -7.20 14.88 -16.75
CA ASP A 38 -5.79 15.18 -17.03
C ASP A 38 -5.53 14.98 -18.53
N ASP A 39 -5.53 16.10 -19.27
CA ASP A 39 -5.39 16.08 -20.73
C ASP A 39 -4.01 15.55 -21.17
N ALA A 40 -2.95 15.81 -20.40
CA ALA A 40 -1.61 15.33 -20.70
C ALA A 40 -1.51 13.81 -20.57
N SER A 41 -2.20 13.23 -19.59
CA SER A 41 -2.18 11.80 -19.31
C SER A 41 -3.36 11.03 -19.93
N GLN A 42 -4.35 11.75 -20.51
CA GLN A 42 -5.56 11.19 -21.12
C GLN A 42 -6.30 10.24 -20.18
N LEU A 43 -6.58 10.71 -18.96
CA LEU A 43 -7.29 9.93 -17.93
C LEU A 43 -8.04 10.83 -16.94
N TRP A 44 -8.98 10.23 -16.22
CA TRP A 44 -9.76 10.87 -15.18
C TRP A 44 -9.16 10.65 -13.79
N GLY A 45 -9.22 11.64 -12.91
CA GLY A 45 -8.94 11.53 -11.49
C GLY A 45 -10.18 11.84 -10.65
N VAL A 46 -10.54 10.95 -9.74
CA VAL A 46 -11.70 11.08 -8.84
C VAL A 46 -11.23 11.32 -7.42
N THR A 47 -11.71 12.40 -6.79
CA THR A 47 -11.17 12.92 -5.53
C THR A 47 -12.08 12.83 -4.33
N ARG A 48 -13.41 12.83 -4.51
CA ARG A 48 -14.37 12.79 -3.40
C ARG A 48 -14.45 11.39 -2.82
N HIS A 49 -14.53 11.31 -1.51
CA HIS A 49 -14.63 10.04 -0.78
C HIS A 49 -15.86 9.22 -1.23
N ALA A 50 -17.01 9.85 -1.36
CA ALA A 50 -18.24 9.18 -1.78
C ALA A 50 -18.10 8.53 -3.17
N ASP A 51 -17.48 9.24 -4.12
CA ASP A 51 -17.27 8.74 -5.48
C ASP A 51 -16.29 7.57 -5.49
N VAL A 52 -15.16 7.70 -4.78
CA VAL A 52 -14.18 6.60 -4.65
C VAL A 52 -14.83 5.33 -4.07
N MET A 53 -15.69 5.49 -3.06
CA MET A 53 -16.45 4.39 -2.47
C MET A 53 -17.46 3.79 -3.45
N GLU A 54 -18.17 4.62 -4.19
CA GLU A 54 -19.17 4.18 -5.16
C GLU A 54 -18.52 3.43 -6.31
N LEU A 55 -17.51 4.02 -6.96
CA LEU A 55 -16.83 3.42 -8.11
C LEU A 55 -16.19 2.09 -7.75
N SER A 56 -15.60 1.99 -6.56
CA SER A 56 -15.01 0.73 -6.05
C SER A 56 -16.01 -0.44 -5.96
N LYS A 57 -17.31 -0.14 -5.82
CA LYS A 57 -18.39 -1.12 -5.67
C LYS A 57 -19.14 -1.43 -6.97
N ARG A 58 -18.73 -0.80 -8.09
CA ARG A 58 -19.40 -0.94 -9.40
C ARG A 58 -18.50 -1.64 -10.44
N PRO A 59 -18.10 -2.92 -10.23
CA PRO A 59 -17.19 -3.61 -11.14
C PRO A 59 -17.77 -3.78 -12.55
N GLN A 60 -19.12 -3.75 -12.71
CA GLN A 60 -19.77 -3.83 -14.01
C GLN A 60 -19.56 -2.55 -14.84
N ALA A 61 -19.39 -1.40 -14.19
CA ALA A 61 -19.15 -0.12 -14.85
C ALA A 61 -17.66 0.25 -14.90
N PHE A 62 -16.87 -0.27 -13.95
CA PHE A 62 -15.45 0.07 -13.76
C PHE A 62 -14.64 -1.20 -13.49
N CYS A 63 -14.13 -1.82 -14.56
CA CYS A 63 -13.40 -3.08 -14.48
C CYS A 63 -11.93 -2.87 -14.04
N SER A 64 -11.31 -3.94 -13.54
CA SER A 64 -9.89 -3.99 -13.16
C SER A 64 -9.01 -4.63 -14.23
N SER A 65 -9.59 -5.39 -15.17
CA SER A 65 -8.87 -6.12 -16.22
C SER A 65 -8.11 -5.21 -17.21
N GLY A 66 -8.46 -3.92 -17.28
CA GLY A 66 -7.71 -2.91 -18.04
C GLY A 66 -6.40 -2.44 -17.37
N SER A 67 -5.94 -3.11 -16.33
CA SER A 67 -4.85 -2.82 -15.41
C SER A 67 -5.24 -1.95 -14.22
N SER A 68 -4.78 -2.34 -13.03
CA SER A 68 -4.86 -1.53 -11.80
C SER A 68 -3.96 -0.30 -11.84
N ARG A 69 -3.03 -0.27 -12.80
CA ARG A 69 -2.13 0.84 -13.08
C ARG A 69 -2.40 1.42 -14.47
N PRO A 70 -2.55 2.75 -14.60
CA PRO A 70 -2.88 3.37 -15.89
C PRO A 70 -1.72 3.36 -16.89
N ASP A 71 -0.50 3.25 -16.40
CA ASP A 71 0.78 3.40 -17.11
C ASP A 71 1.52 2.07 -17.35
N ALA A 72 0.93 0.94 -16.98
CA ALA A 72 1.51 -0.38 -17.15
C ALA A 72 0.48 -1.38 -17.70
N PRO A 73 0.94 -2.42 -18.43
CA PRO A 73 0.05 -3.49 -18.87
C PRO A 73 -0.53 -4.26 -17.68
N ALA A 74 -1.71 -4.84 -17.88
CA ALA A 74 -2.32 -5.69 -16.87
C ALA A 74 -1.49 -6.97 -16.70
N MET A 75 -0.94 -7.18 -15.51
CA MET A 75 -0.30 -8.44 -15.15
C MET A 75 -1.37 -9.46 -14.74
N PRO A 76 -1.19 -10.78 -15.05
CA PRO A 76 -2.24 -11.78 -14.82
C PRO A 76 -2.33 -12.23 -13.34
N SER A 77 -2.40 -11.27 -12.42
CA SER A 77 -2.64 -11.48 -10.99
C SER A 77 -4.05 -11.06 -10.59
N MET A 78 -4.52 -11.50 -9.43
CA MET A 78 -5.89 -11.23 -8.96
C MET A 78 -6.25 -9.74 -8.91
N ILE A 79 -5.28 -8.83 -8.77
CA ILE A 79 -5.55 -7.38 -8.73
C ILE A 79 -6.06 -6.84 -10.06
N ASN A 80 -5.73 -7.50 -11.17
CA ASN A 80 -6.11 -7.14 -12.54
C ASN A 80 -7.16 -8.10 -13.14
N LEU A 81 -7.83 -8.89 -12.32
CA LEU A 81 -8.90 -9.77 -12.77
C LEU A 81 -10.26 -9.21 -12.37
N ASP A 82 -11.27 -9.50 -13.17
CA ASP A 82 -12.68 -9.28 -12.85
C ASP A 82 -13.38 -10.61 -12.54
N ASP A 83 -14.57 -10.55 -11.95
CA ASP A 83 -15.38 -11.74 -11.67
C ASP A 83 -15.83 -12.44 -12.99
N PRO A 84 -15.84 -13.76 -13.03
CA PRO A 84 -15.71 -14.72 -11.91
C PRO A 84 -14.25 -15.13 -11.58
N GLN A 85 -13.27 -14.82 -12.45
CA GLN A 85 -11.88 -15.24 -12.26
C GLN A 85 -11.23 -14.61 -11.02
N HIS A 86 -11.48 -13.31 -10.79
CA HIS A 86 -11.04 -12.64 -9.58
C HIS A 86 -11.48 -13.38 -8.32
N ARG A 87 -12.77 -13.68 -8.20
CA ARG A 87 -13.34 -14.36 -7.02
C ARG A 87 -12.71 -15.73 -6.80
N ARG A 88 -12.51 -16.50 -7.87
CA ARG A 88 -11.89 -17.83 -7.79
C ARG A 88 -10.46 -17.71 -7.26
N ARG A 89 -9.63 -16.86 -7.86
CA ARG A 89 -8.22 -16.69 -7.50
C ARG A 89 -8.06 -16.09 -6.10
N ARG A 90 -8.79 -15.02 -5.80
CA ARG A 90 -8.82 -14.41 -4.47
C ARG A 90 -9.25 -15.40 -3.38
N GLY A 91 -10.18 -16.28 -3.68
CA GLY A 91 -10.66 -17.32 -2.76
C GLY A 91 -9.57 -18.27 -2.30
N LEU A 92 -8.57 -18.58 -3.14
CA LEU A 92 -7.42 -19.39 -2.75
C LEU A 92 -6.50 -18.63 -1.78
N VAL A 93 -6.10 -17.43 -2.18
CA VAL A 93 -5.14 -16.60 -1.43
C VAL A 93 -5.74 -16.19 -0.07
N SER A 94 -7.02 -15.89 0.00
CA SER A 94 -7.70 -15.42 1.23
C SER A 94 -7.66 -16.43 2.38
N LYS A 95 -7.45 -17.71 2.09
CA LYS A 95 -7.30 -18.74 3.13
C LYS A 95 -6.08 -18.49 4.04
N GLY A 96 -5.03 -17.82 3.54
CA GLY A 96 -3.87 -17.40 4.32
C GLY A 96 -4.14 -16.18 5.23
N PHE A 97 -5.16 -15.38 4.91
CA PHE A 97 -5.44 -14.10 5.58
C PHE A 97 -6.71 -14.12 6.44
N THR A 98 -7.16 -15.30 6.86
CA THR A 98 -8.32 -15.38 7.76
C THR A 98 -8.01 -14.73 9.12
N PRO A 99 -9.00 -14.15 9.81
CA PRO A 99 -8.77 -13.48 11.11
C PRO A 99 -8.03 -14.35 12.12
N ARG A 100 -8.32 -15.65 12.16
CA ARG A 100 -7.63 -16.60 13.04
C ARG A 100 -6.15 -16.74 12.67
N ARG A 101 -5.84 -16.99 11.39
CA ARG A 101 -4.44 -17.12 10.94
C ARG A 101 -3.65 -15.83 11.17
N VAL A 102 -4.26 -14.68 10.90
CA VAL A 102 -3.63 -13.39 11.19
C VAL A 102 -3.33 -13.25 12.69
N ALA A 103 -4.27 -13.58 13.58
CA ALA A 103 -4.05 -13.53 15.02
C ALA A 103 -2.92 -14.48 15.48
N ASP A 104 -2.80 -15.65 14.86
CA ASP A 104 -1.76 -16.63 15.19
C ASP A 104 -0.33 -16.09 14.92
N HIS A 105 -0.17 -15.05 14.09
CA HIS A 105 1.12 -14.39 13.83
C HIS A 105 1.52 -13.36 14.90
N GLU A 106 0.63 -12.90 15.76
CA GLU A 106 0.93 -11.84 16.74
C GLU A 106 2.18 -12.09 17.59
N PRO A 107 2.38 -13.27 18.21
CA PRO A 107 3.56 -13.51 19.05
C PRO A 107 4.88 -13.40 18.25
N LYS A 108 4.88 -13.81 16.99
CA LYS A 108 6.03 -13.72 16.10
C LYS A 108 6.31 -12.27 15.70
N ILE A 109 5.26 -11.53 15.29
CA ILE A 109 5.36 -10.12 14.94
C ILE A 109 5.89 -9.32 16.14
N ARG A 110 5.41 -9.60 17.35
CA ARG A 110 5.87 -8.94 18.58
C ARG A 110 7.35 -9.20 18.87
N ARG A 111 7.81 -10.41 18.66
CA ARG A 111 9.24 -10.73 18.78
C ARG A 111 10.06 -9.96 17.75
N ILE A 112 9.64 -9.94 16.48
CA ILE A 112 10.31 -9.18 15.40
C ILE A 112 10.40 -7.69 15.77
N CYS A 113 9.28 -7.08 16.16
CA CYS A 113 9.26 -5.67 16.60
C CYS A 113 10.21 -5.42 17.77
N THR A 114 10.23 -6.34 18.74
CA THR A 114 11.13 -6.25 19.90
C THR A 114 12.58 -6.25 19.46
N GLU A 115 12.99 -7.22 18.64
CA GLU A 115 14.36 -7.36 18.16
C GLU A 115 14.82 -6.20 17.30
N LEU A 116 13.95 -5.68 16.41
CA LEU A 116 14.24 -4.53 15.56
C LEU A 116 14.45 -3.26 16.42
N LEU A 117 13.53 -3.00 17.34
CA LEU A 117 13.60 -1.83 18.21
C LEU A 117 14.78 -1.88 19.18
N ASP A 118 15.10 -3.04 19.75
CA ASP A 118 16.23 -3.18 20.68
C ASP A 118 17.55 -2.89 19.98
N ARG A 119 17.74 -3.38 18.73
CA ARG A 119 18.93 -3.08 17.92
C ARG A 119 19.02 -1.61 17.56
N ALA A 120 17.91 -1.03 17.08
CA ALA A 120 17.87 0.36 16.64
C ALA A 120 18.12 1.32 17.81
N VAL A 121 17.51 1.09 18.98
CA VAL A 121 17.71 1.90 20.19
C VAL A 121 19.16 1.83 20.67
N ALA A 122 19.80 0.67 20.59
CA ALA A 122 21.22 0.52 20.99
C ALA A 122 22.19 1.39 20.15
N ASN A 123 21.81 1.72 18.90
CA ASN A 123 22.61 2.58 18.03
C ASN A 123 22.52 4.08 18.40
N GLY A 124 21.54 4.48 19.20
CA GLY A 124 21.33 5.86 19.64
C GLY A 124 20.81 6.81 18.55
N THR A 125 21.48 6.87 17.41
CA THR A 125 21.03 7.60 16.20
C THR A 125 21.00 6.61 15.03
N PHE A 126 19.87 6.55 14.33
CA PHE A 126 19.66 5.56 13.26
C PHE A 126 18.60 6.03 12.26
N ASP A 127 18.52 5.34 11.11
CA ASP A 127 17.45 5.56 10.14
C ASP A 127 16.26 4.65 10.46
N PHE A 128 15.15 5.24 10.88
CA PHE A 128 13.94 4.50 11.26
C PHE A 128 13.31 3.71 10.10
N VAL A 129 13.48 4.18 8.86
CA VAL A 129 13.00 3.44 7.68
C VAL A 129 13.80 2.16 7.51
N HIS A 130 15.12 2.27 7.44
CA HIS A 130 15.99 1.13 7.10
C HIS A 130 16.16 0.13 8.24
N GLU A 131 16.16 0.59 9.50
CA GLU A 131 16.41 -0.30 10.63
C GLU A 131 15.15 -0.88 11.28
N VAL A 132 13.99 -0.24 11.05
CA VAL A 132 12.73 -0.66 11.71
C VAL A 132 11.60 -0.86 10.71
N ALA A 133 11.24 0.20 9.94
CA ALA A 133 10.00 0.20 9.18
C ALA A 133 10.02 -0.74 7.97
N ALA A 134 11.13 -0.86 7.26
CA ALA A 134 11.26 -1.72 6.10
C ALA A 134 11.48 -3.20 6.47
N PRO A 135 12.34 -3.56 7.45
CA PRO A 135 12.55 -4.96 7.81
C PRO A 135 11.30 -5.65 8.37
N LEU A 136 10.44 -4.94 9.12
CA LEU A 136 9.27 -5.55 9.76
C LEU A 136 8.34 -6.26 8.76
N PRO A 137 7.72 -5.56 7.79
CA PRO A 137 6.77 -6.19 6.89
C PRO A 137 7.43 -7.20 5.94
N MET A 138 8.69 -6.98 5.54
CA MET A 138 9.42 -7.96 4.73
C MET A 138 9.60 -9.28 5.45
N ILE A 139 9.99 -9.27 6.73
CA ILE A 139 10.13 -10.49 7.53
C ILE A 139 8.78 -11.18 7.68
N VAL A 140 7.71 -10.42 7.94
CA VAL A 140 6.37 -10.97 8.15
C VAL A 140 5.80 -11.59 6.87
N ILE A 141 5.89 -10.89 5.74
CA ILE A 141 5.35 -11.39 4.47
C ILE A 141 6.20 -12.52 3.88
N GLY A 142 7.52 -12.43 4.02
CA GLY A 142 8.46 -13.48 3.60
C GLY A 142 8.19 -14.79 4.35
N ASP A 143 7.97 -14.70 5.65
CA ASP A 143 7.59 -15.84 6.48
C ASP A 143 6.22 -16.43 6.09
N LEU A 144 5.22 -15.57 5.87
CA LEU A 144 3.89 -15.99 5.42
C LEU A 144 3.96 -16.74 4.09
N LEU A 145 4.83 -16.31 3.17
CA LEU A 145 5.06 -16.96 1.88
C LEU A 145 5.94 -18.22 2.01
N GLY A 146 6.58 -18.44 3.16
CA GLY A 146 7.46 -19.59 3.41
C GLY A 146 8.84 -19.44 2.80
N PHE A 147 9.32 -18.20 2.60
CA PHE A 147 10.67 -17.90 2.14
C PHE A 147 11.69 -18.07 3.27
N ALA A 148 12.94 -18.37 2.92
CA ALA A 148 13.98 -18.54 3.91
C ALA A 148 14.44 -17.20 4.51
N PRO A 149 14.67 -17.11 5.83
CA PRO A 149 15.10 -15.87 6.49
C PRO A 149 16.37 -15.24 5.90
N ASP A 150 17.31 -16.06 5.43
CA ASP A 150 18.56 -15.60 4.82
C ASP A 150 18.33 -14.84 3.49
N ASP A 151 17.16 -15.02 2.85
CA ASP A 151 16.82 -14.41 1.56
C ASP A 151 16.05 -13.10 1.72
N TYR A 152 15.60 -12.72 2.92
CA TYR A 152 14.78 -11.51 3.13
C TYR A 152 15.48 -10.23 2.67
N GLY A 153 16.81 -10.15 2.79
CA GLY A 153 17.58 -9.00 2.28
C GLY A 153 17.55 -8.88 0.76
N MET A 154 17.61 -10.00 0.06
CA MET A 154 17.47 -10.04 -1.41
C MET A 154 16.04 -9.68 -1.82
N LEU A 155 15.03 -10.24 -1.15
CA LEU A 155 13.62 -9.99 -1.44
C LEU A 155 13.23 -8.52 -1.21
N LEU A 156 13.73 -7.90 -0.13
CA LEU A 156 13.53 -6.47 0.14
C LEU A 156 14.11 -5.60 -1.00
N ARG A 157 15.33 -5.88 -1.41
CA ARG A 157 15.96 -5.17 -2.54
C ARG A 157 15.16 -5.37 -3.84
N CYS A 158 14.72 -6.60 -4.12
CA CYS A 158 13.92 -6.87 -5.31
C CYS A 158 12.57 -6.12 -5.28
N SER A 159 11.90 -6.06 -4.13
CA SER A 159 10.65 -5.29 -3.93
C SER A 159 10.87 -3.80 -4.22
N ASP A 160 11.92 -3.21 -3.64
CA ASP A 160 12.30 -1.81 -3.86
C ASP A 160 12.57 -1.49 -5.34
N ASP A 161 13.43 -2.28 -5.99
CA ASP A 161 13.82 -2.08 -7.38
C ASP A 161 12.61 -2.21 -8.32
N LEU A 162 11.74 -3.20 -8.08
CA LEU A 162 10.52 -3.40 -8.86
C LEU A 162 9.60 -2.20 -8.77
N ILE A 163 9.33 -1.69 -7.58
CA ILE A 163 8.44 -0.54 -7.42
C ILE A 163 9.05 0.73 -8.00
N CYS A 164 10.35 0.96 -7.83
CA CYS A 164 11.04 2.11 -8.43
C CYS A 164 11.01 2.08 -9.95
N GLY A 165 11.16 0.91 -10.57
CA GLY A 165 11.14 0.75 -12.01
C GLY A 165 9.74 0.80 -12.64
N LEU A 166 8.70 0.58 -11.86
CA LEU A 166 7.31 0.63 -12.34
C LEU A 166 6.71 2.05 -12.43
N SER A 167 7.42 3.07 -11.96
CA SER A 167 6.93 4.46 -12.09
C SER A 167 6.95 4.92 -13.55
N ALA A 168 5.92 5.66 -13.98
CA ALA A 168 5.87 6.30 -15.30
C ALA A 168 7.06 7.25 -15.57
N THR A 169 7.66 7.76 -14.48
CA THR A 169 8.83 8.66 -14.52
C THR A 169 10.13 7.97 -14.10
N ALA A 170 10.16 6.63 -14.11
CA ALA A 170 11.36 5.86 -13.77
C ALA A 170 12.49 6.15 -14.76
N THR A 171 13.70 6.32 -14.23
CA THR A 171 14.90 6.46 -15.05
C THR A 171 15.25 5.14 -15.76
N PRO A 172 15.99 5.17 -16.89
CA PRO A 172 16.46 3.93 -17.51
C PRO A 172 17.23 3.01 -16.55
N ALA A 173 18.01 3.57 -15.64
CA ALA A 173 18.74 2.80 -14.63
C ALA A 173 17.81 2.10 -13.64
N ALA A 174 16.71 2.76 -13.23
CA ALA A 174 15.69 2.15 -12.37
C ALA A 174 14.91 1.05 -13.11
N GLN A 175 14.60 1.24 -14.39
CA GLN A 175 13.98 0.22 -15.23
C GLN A 175 14.88 -1.02 -15.39
N ASP A 176 16.17 -0.81 -15.63
CA ASP A 176 17.15 -1.89 -15.71
C ASP A 176 17.32 -2.63 -14.36
N ALA A 177 17.29 -1.90 -13.24
CA ALA A 177 17.31 -2.51 -11.91
C ALA A 177 16.07 -3.37 -11.67
N ALA A 178 14.88 -2.88 -12.00
CA ALA A 178 13.63 -3.63 -11.90
C ALA A 178 13.63 -4.89 -12.77
N ALA A 179 14.17 -4.82 -13.99
CA ALA A 179 14.29 -5.99 -14.87
C ALA A 179 15.21 -7.06 -14.27
N ARG A 180 16.33 -6.66 -13.67
CA ARG A 180 17.23 -7.59 -12.96
C ARG A 180 16.56 -8.18 -11.72
N ALA A 181 15.90 -7.35 -10.93
CA ALA A 181 15.18 -7.78 -9.73
C ALA A 181 14.06 -8.77 -10.07
N PHE A 182 13.31 -8.53 -11.16
CA PHE A 182 12.30 -9.48 -11.62
C PHE A 182 12.93 -10.83 -12.01
N SER A 183 14.06 -10.82 -12.73
CA SER A 183 14.76 -12.05 -13.12
C SER A 183 15.29 -12.81 -11.91
N GLU A 184 15.88 -12.11 -10.93
CA GLU A 184 16.38 -12.70 -9.68
C GLU A 184 15.23 -13.32 -8.87
N TYR A 185 14.12 -12.59 -8.72
CA TYR A 185 12.92 -13.11 -8.04
C TYR A 185 12.31 -14.31 -8.78
N TYR A 186 12.25 -14.27 -10.11
CA TYR A 186 11.72 -15.36 -10.92
C TYR A 186 12.49 -16.66 -10.71
N GLU A 187 13.83 -16.63 -10.76
CA GLU A 187 14.66 -17.82 -10.54
C GLU A 187 14.51 -18.36 -9.11
N TYR A 188 14.56 -17.48 -8.12
CA TYR A 188 14.33 -17.84 -6.73
C TYR A 188 12.95 -18.48 -6.51
N HIS A 189 11.90 -17.83 -7.00
CA HIS A 189 10.53 -18.33 -6.87
C HIS A 189 10.36 -19.71 -7.53
N ARG A 190 10.95 -19.91 -8.70
CA ARG A 190 10.90 -21.21 -9.41
C ARG A 190 11.51 -22.33 -8.59
N GLU A 191 12.63 -22.09 -7.89
CA GLU A 191 13.26 -23.06 -7.01
C GLU A 191 12.38 -23.39 -5.80
N VAL A 192 11.80 -22.36 -5.17
CA VAL A 192 10.90 -22.55 -4.03
C VAL A 192 9.64 -23.32 -4.43
N VAL A 193 9.03 -23.00 -5.58
CA VAL A 193 7.85 -23.74 -6.09
C VAL A 193 8.20 -25.19 -6.39
N ALA A 194 9.36 -25.48 -6.99
CA ALA A 194 9.81 -26.84 -7.24
C ALA A 194 9.98 -27.64 -5.92
N ASP A 195 10.57 -27.00 -4.91
CA ASP A 195 10.69 -27.59 -3.57
C ASP A 195 9.32 -27.91 -2.95
N ARG A 196 8.36 -26.96 -3.02
CA ARG A 196 7.01 -27.14 -2.49
C ARG A 196 6.24 -28.25 -3.21
N ARG A 197 6.41 -28.40 -4.52
CA ARG A 197 5.79 -29.49 -5.29
C ARG A 197 6.35 -30.86 -4.93
N ALA A 198 7.63 -30.95 -4.57
CA ALA A 198 8.29 -32.19 -4.19
C ALA A 198 7.98 -32.65 -2.76
N LYS A 199 7.39 -31.79 -1.94
CA LYS A 199 7.10 -32.03 -0.51
C LYS A 199 5.59 -32.10 -0.23
N PRO A 200 5.15 -32.74 0.86
CA PRO A 200 3.78 -32.58 1.34
C PRO A 200 3.45 -31.12 1.64
N PRO A 201 2.15 -30.75 1.66
CA PRO A 201 1.73 -29.40 2.01
C PRO A 201 2.35 -28.92 3.32
N GLN A 202 2.93 -27.73 3.31
CA GLN A 202 3.55 -27.06 4.46
C GLN A 202 2.62 -25.92 4.94
N ASP A 203 2.88 -25.41 6.13
CA ASP A 203 2.07 -24.32 6.71
C ASP A 203 2.56 -22.93 6.25
N ASP A 204 2.67 -22.75 4.94
CA ASP A 204 2.95 -21.48 4.30
C ASP A 204 2.00 -21.23 3.13
N LEU A 205 1.87 -19.95 2.73
CA LEU A 205 0.92 -19.55 1.72
C LEU A 205 1.30 -20.06 0.32
N LEU A 206 2.59 -20.06 -0.02
CA LEU A 206 3.04 -20.55 -1.33
C LEU A 206 2.80 -22.05 -1.46
N SER A 207 3.07 -22.84 -0.41
CA SER A 207 2.70 -24.25 -0.37
C SER A 207 1.19 -24.45 -0.53
N ALA A 208 0.38 -23.63 0.14
CA ALA A 208 -1.06 -23.70 -0.01
C ALA A 208 -1.53 -23.39 -1.44
N LEU A 209 -0.90 -22.45 -2.13
CA LEU A 209 -1.20 -22.10 -3.53
C LEU A 209 -0.76 -23.18 -4.52
N VAL A 210 0.43 -23.76 -4.30
CA VAL A 210 1.00 -24.83 -5.15
C VAL A 210 0.12 -26.08 -5.13
N HIS A 211 -0.47 -26.41 -3.98
CA HIS A 211 -1.31 -27.61 -3.80
C HIS A 211 -2.81 -27.32 -3.97
N ALA A 212 -3.19 -26.04 -4.16
CA ALA A 212 -4.59 -25.69 -4.32
C ALA A 212 -5.14 -26.19 -5.65
N GLU A 213 -6.40 -26.59 -5.62
CA GLU A 213 -7.17 -27.01 -6.79
C GLU A 213 -8.51 -26.29 -6.82
N ILE A 214 -8.86 -25.74 -7.98
CA ILE A 214 -10.15 -25.10 -8.25
C ILE A 214 -10.78 -25.79 -9.45
N ASP A 215 -11.95 -26.37 -9.25
CA ASP A 215 -12.71 -27.04 -10.32
C ASP A 215 -11.87 -28.11 -11.08
N GLY A 216 -10.92 -28.76 -10.37
CA GLY A 216 -10.01 -29.77 -10.93
C GLY A 216 -8.74 -29.21 -11.58
N GLU A 217 -8.55 -27.88 -11.58
CA GLU A 217 -7.37 -27.23 -12.15
C GLU A 217 -6.48 -26.60 -11.05
N ARG A 218 -5.17 -26.68 -11.24
CA ARG A 218 -4.16 -26.03 -10.40
C ARG A 218 -3.66 -24.75 -11.02
N LEU A 219 -3.13 -23.84 -10.20
CA LEU A 219 -2.43 -22.66 -10.70
C LEU A 219 -1.18 -23.10 -11.48
N ASP A 220 -1.00 -22.53 -12.67
CA ASP A 220 0.22 -22.68 -13.44
C ASP A 220 1.37 -21.87 -12.84
N ASP A 221 2.59 -22.03 -13.38
CA ASP A 221 3.78 -21.39 -12.83
C ASP A 221 3.73 -19.87 -12.93
N GLU A 222 3.12 -19.34 -13.99
CA GLU A 222 2.98 -17.89 -14.14
C GLU A 222 1.99 -17.32 -13.14
N ALA A 223 0.84 -17.97 -12.93
CA ALA A 223 -0.11 -17.54 -11.92
C ALA A 223 0.46 -17.58 -10.51
N LEU A 224 1.23 -18.64 -10.16
CA LEU A 224 1.93 -18.74 -8.88
C LEU A 224 2.94 -17.61 -8.70
N LEU A 225 3.74 -17.32 -9.73
CA LEU A 225 4.72 -16.22 -9.73
C LEU A 225 4.02 -14.86 -9.50
N GLN A 226 2.98 -14.58 -10.28
CA GLN A 226 2.30 -13.29 -10.25
C GLN A 226 1.55 -13.06 -8.93
N GLU A 227 0.92 -14.09 -8.36
CA GLU A 227 0.25 -13.95 -7.06
C GLU A 227 1.25 -13.82 -5.92
N SER A 228 2.36 -14.59 -5.91
CA SER A 228 3.37 -14.47 -4.87
C SER A 228 4.09 -13.12 -4.91
N LEU A 229 4.38 -12.61 -6.11
CA LEU A 229 4.99 -11.29 -6.28
C LEU A 229 4.04 -10.17 -5.83
N LEU A 230 2.75 -10.26 -6.20
CA LEU A 230 1.74 -9.31 -5.75
C LEU A 230 1.64 -9.28 -4.22
N ILE A 231 1.68 -10.45 -3.57
CA ILE A 231 1.59 -10.57 -2.12
C ILE A 231 2.86 -10.03 -1.45
N LEU A 232 4.04 -10.37 -1.98
CA LEU A 232 5.32 -9.87 -1.47
C LEU A 232 5.38 -8.35 -1.49
N VAL A 233 5.25 -7.75 -2.67
CA VAL A 233 5.33 -6.30 -2.87
C VAL A 233 4.20 -5.56 -2.15
N GLY A 234 2.97 -6.07 -2.23
CA GLY A 234 1.81 -5.46 -1.58
C GLY A 234 1.89 -5.48 -0.05
N GLY A 235 2.51 -6.51 0.53
CA GLY A 235 2.69 -6.67 1.97
C GLY A 235 3.84 -5.85 2.53
N ASP A 236 4.97 -5.81 1.85
CA ASP A 236 6.17 -5.11 2.26
C ASP A 236 6.04 -3.58 2.12
N GLU A 237 5.86 -3.12 0.90
CA GLU A 237 5.98 -1.71 0.54
C GLU A 237 4.99 -0.78 1.26
N THR A 238 3.74 -1.20 1.38
CA THR A 238 2.70 -0.33 1.92
C THR A 238 2.79 -0.19 3.44
N THR A 239 3.01 -1.29 4.14
CA THR A 239 3.07 -1.32 5.61
C THR A 239 4.27 -0.51 6.13
N ARG A 240 5.45 -0.65 5.52
CA ARG A 240 6.64 0.12 5.92
C ARG A 240 6.42 1.63 5.83
N HIS A 241 5.68 2.08 4.79
CA HIS A 241 5.40 3.50 4.65
C HIS A 241 4.40 4.02 5.68
N VAL A 242 3.45 3.19 6.13
CA VAL A 242 2.57 3.57 7.25
C VAL A 242 3.33 3.59 8.58
N VAL A 243 4.24 2.64 8.81
CA VAL A 243 5.10 2.63 10.01
C VAL A 243 5.98 3.89 10.05
N SER A 244 6.71 4.18 8.97
CA SER A 244 7.62 5.33 8.91
C SER A 244 6.89 6.67 8.90
N GLY A 245 5.83 6.80 8.07
CA GLY A 245 5.00 8.01 7.99
C GLY A 245 4.19 8.27 9.26
N GLY A 246 3.70 7.21 9.92
CA GLY A 246 3.03 7.29 11.22
C GLY A 246 3.97 7.79 12.32
N MET A 247 5.21 7.25 12.36
CA MET A 247 6.24 7.74 13.29
C MET A 247 6.59 9.19 13.02
N HIS A 248 6.82 9.56 11.76
CA HIS A 248 7.07 10.96 11.39
C HIS A 248 5.90 11.87 11.81
N ALA A 249 4.66 11.46 11.58
CA ALA A 249 3.48 12.22 11.99
C ALA A 249 3.43 12.43 13.51
N LEU A 250 3.74 11.41 14.31
CA LEU A 250 3.83 11.54 15.78
C LEU A 250 4.94 12.52 16.20
N LEU A 251 6.13 12.45 15.59
CA LEU A 251 7.26 13.33 15.90
C LEU A 251 6.98 14.78 15.50
N ARG A 252 6.22 15.02 14.43
CA ARG A 252 5.78 16.37 14.00
C ARG A 252 4.57 16.90 14.79
N ASN A 253 3.87 16.04 15.55
CA ASN A 253 2.74 16.39 16.39
C ASN A 253 2.99 15.91 17.83
N PRO A 254 3.90 16.53 18.58
CA PRO A 254 4.36 16.03 19.89
C PRO A 254 3.25 16.02 20.97
N ASP A 255 2.20 16.81 20.82
CA ASP A 255 1.00 16.76 21.67
C ASP A 255 0.23 15.45 21.45
N GLN A 256 0.08 15.00 20.20
CA GLN A 256 -0.55 13.75 19.85
C GLN A 256 0.29 12.55 20.31
N TYR A 257 1.61 12.64 20.19
CA TYR A 257 2.52 11.60 20.67
C TYR A 257 2.44 11.46 22.19
N ARG A 258 2.48 12.56 22.94
CA ARG A 258 2.28 12.54 24.41
C ARG A 258 0.92 11.98 24.79
N ARG A 259 -0.15 12.36 24.07
CA ARG A 259 -1.52 11.83 24.29
C ARG A 259 -1.59 10.33 24.10
N LEU A 260 -0.95 9.81 23.04
CA LEU A 260 -0.91 8.38 22.74
C LEU A 260 -0.13 7.62 23.84
N ARG A 261 1.01 8.13 24.28
CA ARG A 261 1.80 7.53 25.36
C ARG A 261 1.06 7.55 26.70
N ALA A 262 0.35 8.61 27.03
CA ALA A 262 -0.46 8.70 28.24
C ALA A 262 -1.70 7.81 28.24
N ALA A 263 -2.16 7.38 27.06
CA ALA A 263 -3.36 6.59 26.89
C ALA A 263 -3.19 5.47 25.83
N PRO A 264 -2.46 4.38 26.13
CA PRO A 264 -2.18 3.29 25.18
C PRO A 264 -3.43 2.68 24.53
N ARG A 265 -4.60 2.79 25.15
CA ARG A 265 -5.89 2.39 24.57
C ARG A 265 -6.21 3.12 23.24
N LEU A 266 -5.54 4.22 22.95
CA LEU A 266 -5.68 4.97 21.70
C LEU A 266 -4.87 4.37 20.54
N VAL A 267 -4.06 3.33 20.75
CA VAL A 267 -3.24 2.74 19.68
C VAL A 267 -4.12 2.31 18.51
N ALA A 268 -5.24 1.66 18.75
CA ALA A 268 -6.13 1.23 17.67
C ALA A 268 -6.66 2.41 16.83
N SER A 269 -7.12 3.49 17.44
CA SER A 269 -7.57 4.69 16.71
C SER A 269 -6.42 5.45 16.05
N ALA A 270 -5.25 5.48 16.70
CA ALA A 270 -4.05 6.10 16.13
C ALA A 270 -3.58 5.41 14.85
N ILE A 271 -3.68 4.07 14.77
CA ILE A 271 -3.35 3.30 13.57
C ILE A 271 -4.29 3.64 12.41
N GLU A 272 -5.61 3.70 12.65
CA GLU A 272 -6.53 4.12 11.60
C GLU A 272 -6.25 5.56 11.13
N GLU A 273 -5.82 6.44 12.05
CA GLU A 273 -5.41 7.80 11.68
C GLU A 273 -4.07 7.82 10.90
N MET A 274 -3.09 6.98 11.24
CA MET A 274 -1.86 6.83 10.49
C MET A 274 -2.15 6.30 9.07
N LEU A 275 -3.02 5.32 8.92
CA LEU A 275 -3.46 4.79 7.64
C LEU A 275 -4.12 5.87 6.78
N ARG A 276 -5.04 6.67 7.36
CA ARG A 276 -5.68 7.80 6.70
C ARG A 276 -4.67 8.88 6.30
N TRP A 277 -3.76 9.21 7.21
CA TRP A 277 -2.79 10.31 7.06
C TRP A 277 -1.73 10.03 6.02
N VAL A 278 -1.18 8.84 6.04
CA VAL A 278 -0.08 8.42 5.16
C VAL A 278 -0.60 8.01 3.79
N THR A 279 -1.59 7.12 3.73
CA THR A 279 -2.19 6.61 2.48
C THR A 279 -1.12 6.28 1.43
N PRO A 280 -0.30 5.24 1.60
CA PRO A 280 0.86 5.01 0.73
C PRO A 280 0.48 4.75 -0.72
N ILE A 281 -0.60 4.01 -0.99
CA ILE A 281 -1.15 3.84 -2.35
C ILE A 281 -1.88 5.12 -2.75
N GLN A 282 -1.36 5.80 -3.75
CA GLN A 282 -1.89 7.08 -4.20
C GLN A 282 -3.18 6.92 -5.00
N ASN A 283 -3.25 5.88 -5.81
CA ASN A 283 -4.43 5.61 -6.62
C ASN A 283 -4.51 4.14 -7.05
N MET A 284 -5.71 3.75 -7.49
CA MET A 284 -5.93 2.56 -8.29
C MET A 284 -6.70 2.93 -9.54
N ASN A 285 -6.26 2.46 -10.68
CA ASN A 285 -6.96 2.65 -11.95
C ASN A 285 -8.15 1.70 -12.07
N ARG A 286 -9.19 2.19 -12.72
CA ARG A 286 -10.30 1.43 -13.27
C ARG A 286 -10.51 1.82 -14.72
N THR A 287 -11.03 0.89 -15.51
CA THR A 287 -11.41 1.17 -16.90
C THR A 287 -12.92 1.17 -17.02
N ALA A 288 -13.48 2.24 -17.57
CA ALA A 288 -14.92 2.33 -17.82
C ALA A 288 -15.35 1.29 -18.87
N THR A 289 -16.38 0.50 -18.57
CA THR A 289 -16.85 -0.57 -19.48
C THR A 289 -17.87 -0.08 -20.51
N HIS A 290 -18.50 1.06 -20.27
CA HIS A 290 -19.49 1.71 -21.13
C HIS A 290 -19.49 3.22 -20.89
N ASP A 291 -20.11 3.96 -21.78
CA ASP A 291 -20.29 5.41 -21.61
C ASP A 291 -21.17 5.70 -20.40
N LEU A 292 -20.74 6.62 -19.56
CA LEU A 292 -21.47 7.03 -18.37
C LEU A 292 -21.22 8.51 -18.04
N GLU A 293 -22.05 9.08 -17.18
CA GLU A 293 -21.89 10.43 -16.68
C GLU A 293 -21.60 10.42 -15.17
N LEU A 294 -20.62 11.21 -14.75
CA LEU A 294 -20.27 11.43 -13.35
C LEU A 294 -20.02 12.92 -13.11
N HIS A 295 -20.80 13.56 -12.23
CA HIS A 295 -20.75 15.00 -11.96
C HIS A 295 -20.77 15.87 -13.22
N GLY A 296 -21.61 15.52 -14.21
CA GLY A 296 -21.72 16.24 -15.48
C GLY A 296 -20.53 16.03 -16.45
N GLN A 297 -19.60 15.13 -16.13
CA GLN A 297 -18.51 14.73 -17.00
C GLN A 297 -18.86 13.42 -17.73
N SER A 298 -18.70 13.42 -19.06
CA SER A 298 -18.94 12.24 -19.89
C SER A 298 -17.69 11.35 -19.93
N ILE A 299 -17.71 10.25 -19.21
CA ILE A 299 -16.68 9.21 -19.21
C ILE A 299 -17.07 8.20 -20.30
N ARG A 300 -16.15 7.91 -21.22
CA ARG A 300 -16.39 7.00 -22.34
C ARG A 300 -15.92 5.59 -22.00
N ALA A 301 -16.50 4.62 -22.67
CA ALA A 301 -16.01 3.23 -22.63
C ALA A 301 -14.51 3.18 -23.00
N GLY A 302 -13.71 2.51 -22.18
CA GLY A 302 -12.26 2.45 -22.33
C GLY A 302 -11.48 3.54 -21.59
N ASP A 303 -12.13 4.60 -21.10
CA ASP A 303 -11.46 5.64 -20.33
C ASP A 303 -10.88 5.07 -19.02
N LYS A 304 -9.69 5.55 -18.68
CA LYS A 304 -9.01 5.25 -17.42
C LYS A 304 -9.46 6.23 -16.33
N VAL A 305 -9.78 5.69 -15.16
CA VAL A 305 -10.29 6.45 -14.01
C VAL A 305 -9.48 6.12 -12.77
N LEU A 306 -8.71 7.08 -12.28
CA LEU A 306 -7.92 6.95 -11.05
C LEU A 306 -8.77 7.26 -9.83
N LEU A 307 -8.86 6.32 -8.91
CA LEU A 307 -9.44 6.51 -7.57
C LEU A 307 -8.35 7.09 -6.66
N LEU A 308 -8.36 8.40 -6.41
CA LEU A 308 -7.31 9.12 -5.68
C LEU A 308 -7.52 9.00 -4.16
N TYR A 309 -6.95 7.98 -3.56
CA TYR A 309 -7.16 7.66 -2.13
C TYR A 309 -6.69 8.76 -1.16
N PRO A 310 -5.49 9.41 -1.33
CA PRO A 310 -5.10 10.50 -0.45
C PRO A 310 -6.05 11.70 -0.51
N ALA A 311 -6.61 11.98 -1.70
CA ALA A 311 -7.62 13.01 -1.87
C ALA A 311 -8.90 12.68 -1.09
N ALA A 312 -9.41 11.44 -1.26
CA ALA A 312 -10.60 10.96 -0.55
C ALA A 312 -10.40 10.93 0.97
N ASN A 313 -9.20 10.59 1.46
CA ASN A 313 -8.87 10.54 2.88
C ASN A 313 -8.69 11.93 3.53
N ARG A 314 -8.76 12.99 2.74
CA ARG A 314 -8.76 14.39 3.20
C ARG A 314 -10.05 15.14 2.79
N ASP A 315 -11.11 14.41 2.47
CA ASP A 315 -12.40 15.01 2.09
C ASP A 315 -13.08 15.64 3.31
N PRO A 316 -13.31 16.98 3.33
CA PRO A 316 -13.94 17.69 4.44
C PRO A 316 -15.42 17.32 4.65
N GLU A 317 -16.08 16.74 3.64
CA GLU A 317 -17.46 16.25 3.77
C GLU A 317 -17.54 15.00 4.66
N VAL A 318 -16.40 14.30 4.86
CA VAL A 318 -16.32 13.05 5.64
C VAL A 318 -15.48 13.21 6.90
N PHE A 319 -14.39 13.96 6.82
CA PHE A 319 -13.43 14.12 7.91
C PHE A 319 -13.44 15.58 8.41
N ALA A 320 -13.90 15.78 9.64
CA ALA A 320 -13.73 17.07 10.31
C ALA A 320 -12.24 17.39 10.48
N ASP A 321 -11.82 18.62 10.17
CA ASP A 321 -10.42 19.04 10.19
C ASP A 321 -9.51 18.04 9.46
N PRO A 322 -9.72 17.77 8.15
CA PRO A 322 -9.06 16.65 7.45
C PRO A 322 -7.54 16.78 7.40
N ASN A 323 -7.02 18.00 7.53
CA ASN A 323 -5.59 18.33 7.54
C ASN A 323 -4.98 18.36 8.95
N ARG A 324 -5.72 17.93 9.98
CA ARG A 324 -5.21 17.73 11.33
C ARG A 324 -5.00 16.23 11.60
N PHE A 325 -3.80 15.90 12.09
CA PHE A 325 -3.49 14.56 12.60
C PHE A 325 -4.05 14.41 14.02
N ASP A 326 -4.95 13.47 14.27
CA ASP A 326 -5.59 13.24 15.58
C ASP A 326 -5.62 11.75 15.91
N VAL A 327 -4.78 11.31 16.85
CA VAL A 327 -4.69 9.89 17.29
C VAL A 327 -5.98 9.32 17.88
N ALA A 328 -6.97 10.15 18.16
CA ALA A 328 -8.27 9.72 18.68
C ALA A 328 -9.41 9.99 17.70
N ARG A 329 -9.12 10.21 16.40
CA ARG A 329 -10.16 10.45 15.40
C ARG A 329 -11.18 9.31 15.38
N SER A 330 -12.44 9.65 15.52
CA SER A 330 -13.56 8.72 15.45
C SER A 330 -14.84 9.50 15.09
N PRO A 331 -15.61 9.10 14.07
CA PRO A 331 -15.31 7.99 13.14
C PRO A 331 -14.12 8.28 12.22
N ASN A 332 -13.52 7.22 11.66
CA ASN A 332 -12.43 7.34 10.70
C ASN A 332 -12.63 6.35 9.53
N PRO A 333 -13.61 6.63 8.62
CA PRO A 333 -13.94 5.74 7.51
C PRO A 333 -12.97 5.91 6.33
N HIS A 334 -11.67 5.81 6.57
CA HIS A 334 -10.66 6.00 5.53
C HIS A 334 -10.68 4.91 4.45
N VAL A 335 -10.20 5.24 3.27
CA VAL A 335 -10.10 4.35 2.11
C VAL A 335 -8.66 3.94 1.80
N ALA A 336 -7.75 3.94 2.78
CA ALA A 336 -6.36 3.52 2.58
C ALA A 336 -6.22 2.06 2.12
N PHE A 337 -7.22 1.23 2.40
CA PHE A 337 -7.33 -0.16 1.94
C PHE A 337 -8.27 -0.34 0.72
N GLY A 338 -8.66 0.76 0.07
CA GLY A 338 -9.64 0.78 -1.01
C GLY A 338 -11.07 1.06 -0.53
N GLY A 339 -12.00 1.23 -1.49
CA GLY A 339 -13.38 1.66 -1.25
C GLY A 339 -14.38 0.54 -0.94
N TYR A 340 -13.98 -0.53 -0.25
CA TYR A 340 -14.84 -1.64 0.18
C TYR A 340 -15.56 -2.38 -0.97
N GLY A 341 -14.96 -2.43 -2.15
CA GLY A 341 -15.40 -3.24 -3.28
C GLY A 341 -14.77 -4.64 -3.30
N ALA A 342 -14.93 -5.35 -4.42
CA ALA A 342 -14.36 -6.69 -4.62
C ALA A 342 -12.84 -6.74 -4.40
N HIS A 343 -12.14 -5.66 -4.74
CA HIS A 343 -10.69 -5.49 -4.58
C HIS A 343 -10.27 -4.82 -3.26
N PHE A 344 -11.11 -4.80 -2.22
CA PHE A 344 -10.70 -4.35 -0.88
C PHE A 344 -9.44 -5.11 -0.44
N CYS A 345 -8.47 -4.42 0.17
CA CYS A 345 -7.17 -4.98 0.52
C CYS A 345 -7.29 -6.30 1.29
N LEU A 346 -6.67 -7.35 0.78
CA LEU A 346 -6.67 -8.68 1.38
C LEU A 346 -5.88 -8.70 2.69
N GLY A 347 -4.74 -7.99 2.72
CA GLY A 347 -3.84 -7.90 3.86
C GLY A 347 -4.26 -6.89 4.94
N ALA A 348 -5.43 -6.26 4.84
CA ALA A 348 -5.83 -5.18 5.74
C ALA A 348 -5.78 -5.54 7.24
N SER A 349 -6.10 -6.79 7.59
CA SER A 349 -6.04 -7.27 8.98
C SER A 349 -4.60 -7.51 9.44
N LEU A 350 -3.75 -8.05 8.57
CA LEU A 350 -2.32 -8.28 8.87
C LEU A 350 -1.58 -6.96 9.04
N ALA A 351 -1.76 -6.02 8.12
CA ALA A 351 -1.17 -4.69 8.21
C ALA A 351 -1.56 -3.97 9.52
N ARG A 352 -2.85 -4.04 9.92
CA ARG A 352 -3.29 -3.50 11.21
C ARG A 352 -2.61 -4.17 12.39
N LEU A 353 -2.43 -5.48 12.34
CA LEU A 353 -1.76 -6.21 13.40
C LEU A 353 -0.29 -5.81 13.52
N GLU A 354 0.42 -5.71 12.39
CA GLU A 354 1.83 -5.27 12.37
C GLU A 354 1.97 -3.86 12.96
N LEU A 355 1.13 -2.93 12.51
CA LEU A 355 1.09 -1.56 13.01
C LEU A 355 0.77 -1.52 14.50
N GLN A 356 -0.24 -2.28 14.94
CA GLN A 356 -0.64 -2.34 16.34
C GLN A 356 0.51 -2.81 17.23
N VAL A 357 1.12 -3.93 16.87
CA VAL A 357 2.22 -4.49 17.65
C VAL A 357 3.43 -3.57 17.65
N MET A 358 3.79 -2.97 16.52
CA MET A 358 4.91 -2.04 16.42
C MET A 358 4.71 -0.82 17.34
N PHE A 359 3.56 -0.16 17.26
CA PHE A 359 3.32 1.04 18.06
C PHE A 359 3.05 0.72 19.54
N GLU A 360 2.48 -0.43 19.89
CA GLU A 360 2.42 -0.92 21.27
C GLU A 360 3.82 -1.11 21.86
N GLU A 361 4.74 -1.74 21.12
CA GLU A 361 6.12 -1.95 21.56
C GLU A 361 6.91 -0.64 21.68
N LEU A 362 6.71 0.30 20.77
CA LEU A 362 7.29 1.65 20.86
C LEU A 362 6.86 2.39 22.13
N ILE A 363 5.55 2.35 22.43
CA ILE A 363 5.00 3.04 23.61
C ILE A 363 5.44 2.34 24.91
N ARG A 364 5.46 1.00 24.93
CA ARG A 364 5.83 0.22 26.12
C ARG A 364 7.26 0.46 26.59
N ARG A 365 8.19 0.72 25.65
CA ARG A 365 9.62 0.90 25.96
C ARG A 365 9.94 2.21 26.68
N ASP A 366 9.01 3.13 26.76
CA ASP A 366 9.25 4.48 27.30
C ASP A 366 10.44 5.25 26.68
N VAL A 367 10.84 4.83 25.47
CA VAL A 367 11.89 5.48 24.70
C VAL A 367 11.30 6.69 23.98
N GLN A 368 12.01 7.81 24.04
CA GLN A 368 11.64 9.02 23.29
C GLN A 368 12.55 9.14 22.06
N PHE A 369 11.91 9.43 20.94
CA PHE A 369 12.62 9.72 19.69
C PHE A 369 12.45 11.17 19.31
N GLU A 370 13.47 11.72 18.65
CA GLU A 370 13.39 13.03 18.02
C GLU A 370 13.95 12.95 16.60
N LEU A 371 13.45 13.82 15.72
CA LEU A 371 14.01 13.96 14.37
C LEU A 371 15.40 14.56 14.46
N VAL A 372 16.33 14.01 13.67
CA VAL A 372 17.68 14.57 13.55
C VAL A 372 17.67 15.89 12.77
N SER A 373 16.66 16.08 11.90
CA SER A 373 16.50 17.28 11.07
C SER A 373 15.02 17.70 11.03
N ASP A 374 14.79 19.02 11.02
CA ASP A 374 13.46 19.60 10.81
C ASP A 374 13.07 19.66 9.31
N ALA A 375 14.00 19.39 8.40
CA ALA A 375 13.70 19.34 6.97
C ALA A 375 12.69 18.22 6.66
N PRO A 376 11.79 18.42 5.67
CA PRO A 376 10.92 17.36 5.22
C PRO A 376 11.74 16.13 4.79
N PRO A 377 11.32 14.91 5.18
CA PRO A 377 12.03 13.71 4.76
C PRO A 377 11.88 13.51 3.23
N PRO A 378 12.87 12.88 2.58
CA PRO A 378 12.77 12.56 1.17
C PRO A 378 11.63 11.57 0.94
N LEU A 379 10.77 11.88 -0.06
CA LEU A 379 9.69 11.01 -0.48
C LEU A 379 10.02 10.33 -1.81
N ARG A 380 9.60 9.09 -1.97
CA ARG A 380 9.70 8.36 -3.24
C ARG A 380 8.84 9.05 -4.30
N PRO A 381 9.42 9.48 -5.44
CA PRO A 381 8.67 10.12 -6.52
C PRO A 381 7.96 9.05 -7.37
N SER A 382 6.81 8.58 -6.92
CA SER A 382 6.01 7.55 -7.58
C SER A 382 4.55 7.99 -7.73
N ASN A 383 3.96 7.72 -8.88
CA ASN A 383 2.54 7.91 -9.11
C ASN A 383 1.67 6.78 -8.53
N PHE A 384 2.28 5.79 -7.88
CA PHE A 384 1.57 4.63 -7.34
C PHE A 384 1.75 4.46 -5.83
N ILE A 385 2.99 4.25 -5.35
CA ILE A 385 3.29 4.13 -3.92
C ILE A 385 4.24 5.24 -3.52
N VAL A 386 3.80 6.11 -2.62
CA VAL A 386 4.59 7.20 -2.06
C VAL A 386 4.82 6.96 -0.58
N GLY A 387 6.04 7.18 -0.14
CA GLY A 387 6.40 7.07 1.26
C GLY A 387 7.78 7.64 1.55
N ILE A 388 8.14 7.68 2.81
CA ILE A 388 9.40 8.20 3.30
C ILE A 388 10.52 7.22 2.94
N GLU A 389 11.57 7.72 2.27
CA GLU A 389 12.74 6.93 1.90
C GLU A 389 13.79 6.85 3.01
N SER A 390 13.89 7.88 3.85
CA SER A 390 14.85 7.95 4.96
C SER A 390 14.28 8.82 6.06
N LEU A 391 14.35 8.35 7.32
CA LEU A 391 13.87 9.05 8.50
C LEU A 391 14.91 8.94 9.63
N PRO A 392 15.96 9.75 9.61
CA PRO A 392 16.95 9.77 10.67
C PRO A 392 16.33 10.27 12.00
N VAL A 393 16.44 9.45 13.02
CA VAL A 393 15.95 9.72 14.37
C VAL A 393 17.05 9.49 15.40
N ARG A 394 16.90 10.13 16.55
CA ARG A 394 17.80 9.95 17.69
C ARG A 394 16.99 9.58 18.92
N VAL A 395 17.53 8.68 19.72
CA VAL A 395 17.03 8.31 21.05
C VAL A 395 17.38 9.41 22.03
N ARG A 396 16.40 9.81 22.84
CA ARG A 396 16.56 10.77 23.95
C ARG A 396 16.74 10.08 25.28
#